data_f7ed3de534d040caec7a0506b1366559
#
_entry.id   f7ed3de534d040caec7a0506b1366559
#
_cell.length_a   1.000
_cell.length_b   1.000
_cell.length_c   1.000
_cell.angle_alpha   90.00
_cell.angle_beta   90.00
_cell.angle_gamma   90.00
#
_symmetry.space_group_name_H-M   'P 1'
#
loop_
_entity.id
_entity.type
_entity.pdbx_description
1 polymer ?
#
loop_
_entity_poly.entity_id
_entity_poly.type
_entity_poly.pdbx_seq_one_letter_code
_entity_poly.pdbx_strand_id
1 'polypeptide(L)'
;MSLHAHVVVRRGALLVDVDLTVADGEVLAVLGPNGAGKSTVLRVLAGLLPPDGGRVTVGADVWDDDTHHLPAHERPLGMVFQDHLLFPHLSVRDNVAFGLRTRGVRRAPARATAEGWLGRVGLA
;
A
#
# COMPACT_ATOMS: atom_id res chain seq x y z
N MET A 1 -0.52 0.25 -15.71
CA MET A 1 0.65 1.06 -15.27
C MET A 1 1.65 0.14 -14.63
N SER A 2 2.91 0.24 -14.98
CA SER A 2 3.96 -0.59 -14.40
C SER A 2 4.64 0.13 -13.24
N LEU A 3 5.09 -0.64 -12.25
CA LEU A 3 5.88 -0.17 -11.14
C LEU A 3 7.36 -0.44 -11.39
N HIS A 4 8.19 0.57 -11.24
CA HIS A 4 9.63 0.44 -11.20
C HIS A 4 10.13 1.01 -9.87
N ALA A 5 10.82 0.20 -9.09
CA ALA A 5 11.30 0.62 -7.79
C ALA A 5 12.74 0.18 -7.56
N HIS A 6 13.60 1.12 -7.29
CA HIS A 6 14.89 0.89 -6.67
C HIS A 6 14.82 1.48 -5.27
N VAL A 7 14.83 0.63 -4.27
CA VAL A 7 14.64 1.01 -2.88
C VAL A 7 15.93 0.78 -2.13
N VAL A 8 16.50 1.86 -1.58
CA VAL A 8 17.66 1.81 -0.70
C VAL A 8 17.24 2.40 0.64
N VAL A 9 17.27 1.58 1.68
CA VAL A 9 16.90 2.02 3.01
C VAL A 9 17.74 1.27 4.06
N ARG A 10 18.21 2.01 5.05
CA ARG A 10 18.96 1.44 6.18
C ARG A 10 18.05 1.35 7.39
N ARG A 11 17.98 0.15 7.97
CA ARG A 11 17.22 -0.12 9.19
C ARG A 11 18.15 -0.77 10.21
N GLY A 12 18.70 0.03 11.12
CA GLY A 12 19.73 -0.45 12.05
C GLY A 12 20.96 -0.95 11.30
N ALA A 13 21.35 -2.20 11.53
CA ALA A 13 22.46 -2.84 10.84
C ALA A 13 22.09 -3.39 9.45
N LEU A 14 20.80 -3.44 9.12
CA LEU A 14 20.33 -3.95 7.83
C LEU A 14 20.33 -2.85 6.79
N LEU A 15 20.98 -3.09 5.66
CA LEU A 15 20.85 -2.27 4.46
C LEU A 15 19.97 -3.02 3.47
N VAL A 16 18.83 -2.42 3.14
CA VAL A 16 17.94 -2.92 2.09
C VAL A 16 18.27 -2.16 0.81
N ASP A 17 18.67 -2.90 -0.21
CA ASP A 17 18.94 -2.35 -1.54
C ASP A 17 18.32 -3.33 -2.54
N VAL A 18 17.16 -2.97 -3.06
CA VAL A 18 16.34 -3.85 -3.88
C VAL A 18 15.88 -3.10 -5.12
N ASP A 19 16.00 -3.79 -6.26
CA ASP A 19 15.49 -3.30 -7.53
C ASP A 19 14.39 -4.25 -8.00
N LEU A 20 13.20 -3.72 -8.25
CA LEU A 20 12.07 -4.53 -8.71
C LEU A 20 11.23 -3.82 -9.75
N THR A 21 10.63 -4.61 -10.62
CA THR A 21 9.72 -4.13 -11.66
C THR A 21 8.49 -5.04 -11.68
N VAL A 22 7.32 -4.42 -11.70
CA VAL A 22 6.04 -5.12 -11.80
C VAL A 22 5.30 -4.56 -12.99
N ALA A 23 5.07 -5.39 -13.99
CA ALA A 23 4.32 -5.00 -15.18
C ALA A 23 2.83 -4.86 -14.85
N ASP A 24 2.10 -4.18 -15.72
CA ASP A 24 0.65 -4.04 -15.58
C ASP A 24 -0.01 -5.42 -15.57
N GLY A 25 -0.87 -5.66 -14.58
CA GLY A 25 -1.53 -6.96 -14.40
C GLY A 25 -0.67 -8.08 -13.83
N GLU A 26 0.59 -7.82 -13.55
CA GLU A 26 1.51 -8.82 -12.99
C GLU A 26 1.42 -8.88 -11.48
N VAL A 27 1.64 -10.06 -10.92
CA VAL A 27 1.80 -10.29 -9.48
C VAL A 27 3.23 -10.68 -9.20
N LEU A 28 3.90 -9.92 -8.36
CA LEU A 28 5.27 -10.21 -7.91
C LEU A 28 5.25 -10.68 -6.46
N ALA A 29 5.81 -11.86 -6.20
CA ALA A 29 5.98 -12.36 -4.85
C ALA A 29 7.37 -11.99 -4.31
N VAL A 30 7.40 -11.40 -3.11
CA VAL A 30 8.63 -11.06 -2.42
C VAL A 30 8.87 -12.10 -1.33
N LEU A 31 9.88 -12.93 -1.52
CA LEU A 31 10.19 -14.05 -0.64
C LEU A 31 11.50 -13.82 0.08
N GLY A 32 11.62 -14.38 1.27
CA GLY A 32 12.83 -14.34 2.06
C GLY A 32 12.55 -14.63 3.53
N PRO A 33 13.59 -14.88 4.34
CA PRO A 33 13.43 -15.11 5.77
C PRO A 33 12.94 -13.86 6.49
N ASN A 34 12.42 -14.02 7.69
CA ASN A 34 12.05 -12.92 8.57
C ASN A 34 13.30 -12.04 8.83
N GLY A 35 13.11 -10.73 8.78
CA GLY A 35 14.20 -9.80 8.98
C GLY A 35 15.01 -9.48 7.73
N ALA A 36 14.63 -10.00 6.55
CA ALA A 36 15.30 -9.71 5.28
C ALA A 36 14.89 -8.36 4.66
N GLY A 37 13.95 -7.65 5.26
CA GLY A 37 13.52 -6.34 4.78
C GLY A 37 12.26 -6.33 3.93
N LYS A 38 11.53 -7.44 3.82
CA LYS A 38 10.28 -7.52 3.03
C LYS A 38 9.26 -6.47 3.42
N SER A 39 8.95 -6.36 4.71
CA SER A 39 8.00 -5.37 5.24
C SER A 39 8.50 -3.95 5.03
N THR A 40 9.79 -3.73 5.13
CA THR A 40 10.42 -2.42 4.90
C THR A 40 10.22 -1.97 3.45
N VAL A 41 10.45 -2.85 2.48
CA VAL A 41 10.22 -2.55 1.06
C VAL A 41 8.76 -2.21 0.81
N LEU A 42 7.82 -2.99 1.34
CA LEU A 42 6.39 -2.72 1.18
C LEU A 42 5.98 -1.38 1.79
N ARG A 43 6.53 -1.03 2.95
CA ARG A 43 6.26 0.27 3.58
C ARG A 43 6.80 1.44 2.77
N VAL A 44 7.96 1.29 2.16
CA VAL A 44 8.50 2.31 1.26
C VAL A 44 7.57 2.50 0.06
N LEU A 45 7.14 1.42 -0.57
CA LEU A 45 6.23 1.48 -1.71
C LEU A 45 4.88 2.11 -1.35
N ALA A 46 4.40 1.88 -0.14
CA ALA A 46 3.16 2.48 0.35
C ALA A 46 3.31 3.95 0.77
N GLY A 47 4.52 4.48 0.85
CA GLY A 47 4.76 5.85 1.30
C GLY A 47 4.78 6.04 2.81
N LEU A 48 4.78 4.94 3.57
CA LEU A 48 4.81 4.97 5.03
C LEU A 48 6.22 5.16 5.60
N LEU A 49 7.23 4.95 4.78
CA LEU A 49 8.63 5.09 5.14
C LEU A 49 9.37 5.71 3.96
N PRO A 50 10.00 6.90 4.12
CA PRO A 50 10.81 7.46 3.06
C PRO A 50 12.09 6.62 2.87
N PRO A 51 12.48 6.32 1.61
CA PRO A 51 13.74 5.64 1.36
C PRO A 51 14.93 6.57 1.57
N ASP A 52 16.09 5.99 1.88
CA ASP A 52 17.34 6.75 1.96
C ASP A 52 17.92 7.07 0.58
N GLY A 53 17.55 6.26 -0.42
CA GLY A 53 17.96 6.47 -1.79
C GLY A 53 17.11 5.64 -2.75
N GLY A 54 17.42 5.77 -4.04
CA GLY A 54 16.69 5.07 -5.07
C GLY A 54 15.53 5.87 -5.65
N ARG A 55 14.65 5.19 -6.34
CA ARG A 55 13.53 5.83 -7.03
C ARG A 55 12.35 4.87 -7.15
N VAL A 56 11.15 5.39 -6.96
CA VAL A 56 9.90 4.64 -7.15
C VAL A 56 9.04 5.38 -8.15
N THR A 57 8.66 4.72 -9.23
CA THR A 57 7.78 5.26 -10.26
C THR A 57 6.64 4.30 -10.58
N VAL A 58 5.46 4.84 -10.84
CA VAL A 58 4.29 4.08 -11.31
C VAL A 58 3.79 4.75 -12.58
N GLY A 59 3.93 4.07 -13.71
CA GLY A 59 3.67 4.69 -15.00
C GLY A 59 4.57 5.91 -15.19
N ALA A 60 3.98 7.06 -15.48
CA ALA A 60 4.68 8.33 -15.63
C ALA A 60 4.87 9.08 -14.31
N ASP A 61 4.27 8.61 -13.22
CA ASP A 61 4.29 9.30 -11.94
C ASP A 61 5.50 8.89 -11.10
N VAL A 62 6.19 9.88 -10.54
CA VAL A 62 7.27 9.66 -9.59
C VAL A 62 6.70 9.71 -8.18
N TRP A 63 6.83 8.62 -7.43
CA TRP A 63 6.41 8.56 -6.04
C TRP A 63 7.53 8.90 -5.07
N ASP A 64 8.75 8.45 -5.38
CA ASP A 64 9.96 8.79 -4.62
C ASP A 64 11.12 9.01 -5.57
N ASP A 65 11.91 10.05 -5.29
CA ASP A 65 13.23 10.28 -5.86
C ASP A 65 14.07 11.11 -4.87
N ASP A 66 15.21 11.65 -5.32
CA ASP A 66 16.12 12.42 -4.45
C ASP A 66 15.48 13.71 -3.89
N THR A 67 14.46 14.25 -4.57
CA THR A 67 13.86 15.54 -4.24
C THR A 67 12.38 15.49 -3.92
N HIS A 68 11.74 14.33 -4.11
CA HIS A 68 10.29 14.20 -4.00
C HIS A 68 9.92 12.94 -3.23
N HIS A 69 8.93 13.07 -2.35
CA HIS A 69 8.29 11.96 -1.64
C HIS A 69 6.79 12.17 -1.62
N LEU A 70 6.08 11.36 -2.38
CA LEU A 70 4.62 11.40 -2.38
C LEU A 70 4.11 10.73 -1.10
N PRO A 71 3.35 11.43 -0.25
CA PRO A 71 2.87 10.84 1.00
C PRO A 71 1.89 9.69 0.78
N ALA A 72 1.81 8.79 1.74
CA ALA A 72 1.03 7.57 1.64
C ALA A 72 -0.45 7.82 1.26
N HIS A 73 -1.07 8.84 1.85
CA HIS A 73 -2.48 9.14 1.59
C HIS A 73 -2.76 9.64 0.16
N GLU A 74 -1.73 10.03 -0.58
CA GLU A 74 -1.85 10.44 -1.98
C GLU A 74 -1.49 9.32 -2.96
N ARG A 75 -0.99 8.18 -2.49
CA ARG A 75 -0.66 7.03 -3.35
C ARG A 75 -1.90 6.19 -3.59
N PRO A 76 -2.31 5.99 -4.85
CA PRO A 76 -3.49 5.19 -5.17
C PRO A 76 -3.19 3.69 -5.09
N LEU A 77 -3.00 3.18 -3.88
CA LEU A 77 -2.74 1.77 -3.62
C LEU A 77 -3.44 1.31 -2.34
N GLY A 78 -3.62 0.01 -2.22
CA GLY A 78 -4.06 -0.63 -1.00
C GLY A 78 -2.94 -1.44 -0.37
N MET A 79 -2.88 -1.47 0.95
CA MET A 79 -1.93 -2.27 1.69
C MET A 79 -2.67 -3.13 2.72
N VAL A 80 -2.35 -4.42 2.73
CA VAL A 80 -2.84 -5.33 3.76
C VAL A 80 -1.69 -5.57 4.74
N PHE A 81 -1.89 -5.16 5.98
CA PHE A 81 -0.91 -5.34 7.04
C PHE A 81 -0.98 -6.76 7.61
N GLN A 82 0.12 -7.22 8.19
CA GLN A 82 0.17 -8.50 8.88
C GLN A 82 -0.81 -8.55 10.05
N ASP A 83 -0.96 -7.44 10.77
CA ASP A 83 -1.99 -7.26 11.80
C ASP A 83 -3.24 -6.70 11.12
N HIS A 84 -4.39 -7.32 11.32
CA HIS A 84 -5.65 -6.94 10.68
C HIS A 84 -6.19 -5.63 11.26
N LEU A 85 -5.60 -4.49 10.91
CA LEU A 85 -5.86 -3.17 11.49
C LEU A 85 -7.27 -2.67 11.18
N LEU A 86 -8.25 -3.13 11.96
CA LEU A 86 -9.62 -2.67 11.89
C LEU A 86 -9.86 -1.53 12.89
N PHE A 87 -10.76 -0.62 12.56
CA PHE A 87 -11.23 0.39 13.50
C PHE A 87 -12.24 -0.24 14.46
N PRO A 88 -11.92 -0.38 15.76
CA PRO A 88 -12.79 -1.10 16.68
C PRO A 88 -14.10 -0.38 16.98
N HIS A 89 -14.18 0.93 16.74
CA HIS A 89 -15.38 1.74 16.95
C HIS A 89 -16.33 1.74 15.74
N LEU A 90 -15.93 1.12 14.62
CA LEU A 90 -16.74 1.01 13.42
C LEU A 90 -17.28 -0.41 13.25
N SER A 91 -18.46 -0.52 12.66
CA SER A 91 -18.99 -1.81 12.21
C SER A 91 -18.13 -2.42 11.11
N VAL A 92 -18.34 -3.70 10.80
CA VAL A 92 -17.65 -4.35 9.67
C VAL A 92 -17.95 -3.62 8.37
N ARG A 93 -19.20 -3.28 8.12
CA ARG A 93 -19.62 -2.50 6.96
C ARG A 93 -18.90 -1.16 6.86
N ASP A 94 -18.80 -0.42 7.95
CA ASP A 94 -18.19 0.89 7.96
C ASP A 94 -16.66 0.82 7.87
N ASN A 95 -16.03 -0.26 8.36
CA ASN A 95 -14.62 -0.54 8.09
C ASN A 95 -14.38 -0.70 6.58
N VAL A 96 -15.19 -1.50 5.89
CA VAL A 96 -15.07 -1.70 4.44
C VAL A 96 -15.37 -0.40 3.67
N ALA A 97 -16.32 0.39 4.13
CA ALA A 97 -16.71 1.65 3.50
C ALA A 97 -15.73 2.79 3.74
N PHE A 98 -14.80 2.65 4.71
CA PHE A 98 -13.95 3.75 5.18
C PHE A 98 -13.12 4.39 4.06
N GLY A 99 -12.52 3.60 3.19
CA GLY A 99 -11.72 4.11 2.08
C GLY A 99 -12.55 4.98 1.12
N LEU A 100 -13.78 4.61 0.85
CA LEU A 100 -14.69 5.41 0.03
C LEU A 100 -15.09 6.70 0.72
N ARG A 101 -15.33 6.64 2.04
CA ARG A 101 -15.66 7.83 2.85
C ARG A 101 -14.52 8.84 2.84
N THR A 102 -13.28 8.40 2.97
CA THR A 102 -12.11 9.29 2.95
C THR A 102 -11.88 9.92 1.58
N ARG A 103 -12.39 9.31 0.52
CA ARG A 103 -12.35 9.84 -0.85
C ARG A 103 -13.55 10.72 -1.21
N GLY A 104 -14.40 11.06 -0.24
CA GLY A 104 -15.53 11.95 -0.43
C GLY A 104 -16.85 11.27 -0.82
N VAL A 105 -16.90 9.94 -0.89
CA VAL A 105 -18.15 9.23 -1.17
C VAL A 105 -19.08 9.36 0.05
N ARG A 106 -20.35 9.70 -0.20
CA ARG A 106 -21.35 9.84 0.85
C ARG A 106 -21.60 8.52 1.58
N ARG A 107 -22.09 8.60 2.81
CA ARG A 107 -22.28 7.45 3.69
C ARG A 107 -23.16 6.36 3.09
N ALA A 108 -24.33 6.70 2.56
CA ALA A 108 -25.26 5.70 2.03
C ALA A 108 -24.71 4.95 0.82
N PRO A 109 -24.20 5.59 -0.26
CA PRO A 109 -23.59 4.86 -1.36
C PRO A 109 -22.31 4.12 -0.96
N ALA A 110 -21.49 4.66 -0.04
CA ALA A 110 -20.31 3.96 0.46
C ALA A 110 -20.69 2.66 1.19
N ARG A 111 -21.73 2.71 2.02
CA ARG A 111 -22.26 1.51 2.72
C ARG A 111 -22.83 0.49 1.74
N ALA A 112 -23.55 0.93 0.72
CA ALA A 112 -24.10 0.04 -0.30
C ALA A 112 -22.98 -0.70 -1.05
N THR A 113 -21.91 -0.01 -1.42
CA THR A 113 -20.74 -0.62 -2.04
C THR A 113 -20.07 -1.61 -1.09
N ALA A 114 -19.91 -1.25 0.18
CA ALA A 114 -19.34 -2.13 1.20
C ALA A 114 -20.16 -3.41 1.39
N GLU A 115 -21.47 -3.29 1.43
CA GLU A 115 -22.37 -4.45 1.54
C GLU A 115 -22.22 -5.40 0.35
N GLY A 116 -22.04 -4.86 -0.86
CA GLY A 116 -21.77 -5.66 -2.04
C GLY A 116 -20.47 -6.47 -1.91
N TRP A 117 -19.41 -5.85 -1.42
CA TRP A 117 -18.13 -6.54 -1.17
C TRP A 117 -18.25 -7.60 -0.07
N LEU A 118 -18.94 -7.29 1.02
CA LEU A 118 -19.18 -8.25 2.11
C LEU A 118 -19.97 -9.47 1.62
N GLY A 119 -20.96 -9.26 0.75
CA GLY A 119 -21.70 -10.35 0.12
C GLY A 119 -20.80 -11.25 -0.72
N ARG A 120 -19.87 -10.68 -1.47
CA ARG A 120 -18.92 -11.43 -2.30
C ARG A 120 -17.97 -12.32 -1.48
N VAL A 121 -17.66 -11.95 -0.26
CA VAL A 121 -16.78 -12.72 0.64
C VAL A 121 -17.56 -13.51 1.70
N GLY A 122 -18.89 -13.52 1.62
CA GLY A 122 -19.74 -14.31 2.52
C GLY A 122 -19.95 -13.72 3.91
N LEU A 123 -19.78 -12.41 4.07
CA LEU A 123 -19.93 -11.70 5.35
C LEU A 123 -21.16 -10.80 5.41
N ALA A 124 -22.01 -10.83 4.41
CA ALA A 124 -23.22 -10.02 4.39
C ALA A 124 -24.32 -10.60 5.28
#